data_b5226fa093aab2386ec35b0db720415d
#
_entry.id   b5226fa093aab2386ec35b0db720415d
#
_cell.length_a   1.000
_cell.length_b   1.000
_cell.length_c   1.000
_cell.angle_alpha   90.00
_cell.angle_beta   90.00
_cell.angle_gamma   90.00
#
_symmetry.space_group_name_H-M   'P 1'
#
loop_
_entity.id
_entity.type
_entity.pdbx_description
1 polymer ?
#
loop_
_entity_poly.entity_id
_entity_poly.type
_entity_poly.pdbx_seq_one_letter_code
_entity_poly.pdbx_strand_id
1 'polypeptide(L)'
;MGLCRGLNLLLGVTAVPALLAGAWPLALLPITYIAAVTALSRGEVHGGRREVAVFALVSLSLVLIALALVSLGHMSWAGAAWTAVLGWRILPAFWAAYRSPAAGTIRHAIKTGVLSLALLDAALGAAYAGALYSLVIFVTALVAGRLARLFPVT
;
A
#
# COMPACT_ATOMS: atom_id res chain seq x y z
N MET A 1 -5.31 -6.29 10.87
CA MET A 1 -4.10 -5.53 10.49
C MET A 1 -4.42 -4.18 9.80
N GLY A 2 -5.37 -4.11 8.86
CA GLY A 2 -5.70 -2.85 8.16
C GLY A 2 -6.14 -1.70 9.07
N LEU A 3 -7.00 -1.98 10.04
CA LEU A 3 -7.45 -1.00 11.04
C LEU A 3 -6.29 -0.41 11.86
N CYS A 4 -5.35 -1.24 12.32
CA CYS A 4 -4.18 -0.76 13.08
C CYS A 4 -3.34 0.22 12.26
N ARG A 5 -3.21 -0.03 10.95
CA ARG A 5 -2.44 0.84 10.07
C ARG A 5 -3.15 2.16 9.78
N GLY A 6 -4.47 2.12 9.59
CA GLY A 6 -5.28 3.33 9.48
C GLY A 6 -5.24 4.17 10.76
N LEU A 7 -5.32 3.53 11.93
CA LEU A 7 -5.18 4.19 13.23
C LEU A 7 -3.79 4.78 13.44
N ASN A 8 -2.71 4.10 13.03
CA ASN A 8 -1.36 4.63 13.11
C ASN A 8 -1.18 5.89 12.24
N LEU A 9 -1.78 5.91 11.04
CA LEU A 9 -1.79 7.10 10.20
C LEU A 9 -2.54 8.24 10.89
N LEU A 10 -3.73 7.98 11.46
CA LEU A 10 -4.49 8.98 12.20
C LEU A 10 -3.74 9.48 13.42
N LEU A 11 -3.07 8.63 14.17
CA LEU A 11 -2.22 9.03 15.29
C LEU A 11 -1.10 9.99 14.85
N GLY A 12 -0.48 9.73 13.70
CA GLY A 12 0.50 10.67 13.11
C GLY A 12 -0.13 12.01 12.76
N VAL A 13 -1.36 12.02 12.24
CA VAL A 13 -2.09 13.24 11.89
C VAL A 13 -2.54 14.00 13.13
N THR A 14 -2.85 13.34 14.27
CA THR A 14 -3.24 14.01 15.52
C THR A 14 -2.12 14.85 16.12
N ALA A 15 -0.86 14.63 15.73
CA ALA A 15 0.25 15.50 16.08
C ALA A 15 0.04 16.94 15.57
N VAL A 16 -0.82 17.12 14.55
CA VAL A 16 -1.25 18.42 14.03
C VAL A 16 -2.78 18.45 14.00
N PRO A 17 -3.44 18.84 15.13
CA PRO A 17 -4.90 18.72 15.28
C PRO A 17 -5.71 19.44 14.19
N ALA A 18 -5.20 20.52 13.63
CA ALA A 18 -5.85 21.25 12.54
C ALA A 18 -6.04 20.42 11.26
N LEU A 19 -5.24 19.36 11.06
CA LEU A 19 -5.32 18.51 9.90
C LEU A 19 -6.31 17.34 10.08
N LEU A 20 -6.70 17.02 11.32
CA LEU A 20 -7.49 15.84 11.62
C LEU A 20 -8.85 15.83 10.91
N ALA A 21 -9.52 16.96 10.87
CA ALA A 21 -10.86 17.08 10.27
C ALA A 21 -10.85 16.80 8.75
N GLY A 22 -9.76 17.14 8.04
CA GLY A 22 -9.62 16.93 6.60
C GLY A 22 -8.89 15.65 6.22
N ALA A 23 -8.07 15.09 7.12
CA ALA A 23 -7.16 13.98 6.81
C ALA A 23 -7.71 12.59 7.19
N TRP A 24 -8.82 12.51 7.95
CA TRP A 24 -9.39 11.21 8.34
C TRP A 24 -9.72 10.28 7.14
N PRO A 25 -10.15 10.79 5.96
CA PRO A 25 -10.43 9.89 4.82
C PRO A 25 -9.18 9.19 4.29
N LEU A 26 -7.99 9.78 4.54
CA LEU A 26 -6.71 9.18 4.11
C LEU A 26 -6.45 7.85 4.82
N ALA A 27 -6.97 7.65 6.02
CA ALA A 27 -6.87 6.37 6.73
C ALA A 27 -7.56 5.22 5.97
N LEU A 28 -8.53 5.53 5.11
CA LEU A 28 -9.18 4.53 4.26
C LEU A 28 -8.23 3.94 3.21
N LEU A 29 -7.20 4.68 2.79
CA LEU A 29 -6.25 4.21 1.79
C LEU A 29 -5.46 2.97 2.27
N PRO A 30 -4.73 3.01 3.40
CA PRO A 30 -4.04 1.83 3.89
C PRO A 30 -5.01 0.73 4.35
N ILE A 31 -6.21 1.06 4.84
CA ILE A 31 -7.21 0.06 5.21
C ILE A 31 -7.66 -0.70 3.96
N THR A 32 -8.08 -0.01 2.90
CA THR A 32 -8.55 -0.61 1.64
C THR A 32 -7.42 -1.39 0.96
N TYR A 33 -6.20 -0.86 0.97
CA TYR A 33 -5.03 -1.54 0.44
C TYR A 33 -4.78 -2.89 1.13
N ILE A 34 -4.75 -2.89 2.47
CA ILE A 34 -4.53 -4.12 3.23
C ILE A 34 -5.71 -5.08 3.10
N ALA A 35 -6.95 -4.57 3.03
CA ALA A 35 -8.14 -5.40 2.80
C ALA A 35 -8.04 -6.14 1.46
N ALA A 36 -7.58 -5.47 0.39
CA ALA A 36 -7.36 -6.08 -0.92
C ALA A 36 -6.31 -7.21 -0.86
N VAL A 37 -5.16 -6.95 -0.23
CA VAL A 37 -4.09 -7.95 -0.06
C VAL A 37 -4.57 -9.13 0.79
N THR A 38 -5.28 -8.85 1.89
CA THR A 38 -5.79 -9.88 2.80
C THR A 38 -6.91 -10.71 2.16
N ALA A 39 -7.79 -10.09 1.35
CA ALA A 39 -8.80 -10.82 0.62
C ALA A 39 -8.17 -11.86 -0.31
N LEU A 40 -7.13 -11.45 -1.05
CA LEU A 40 -6.42 -12.34 -1.96
C LEU A 40 -5.71 -13.48 -1.21
N SER A 41 -5.18 -13.24 0.00
CA SER A 41 -4.48 -14.25 0.79
C SER A 41 -5.36 -15.42 1.23
N ARG A 42 -6.66 -15.20 1.38
CA ARG A 42 -7.61 -16.30 1.69
C ARG A 42 -7.69 -17.35 0.58
N GLY A 43 -7.36 -16.97 -0.65
CA GLY A 43 -7.32 -17.87 -1.80
C GLY A 43 -6.03 -18.70 -1.91
N GLU A 44 -5.02 -18.46 -1.07
CA GLU A 44 -3.73 -19.15 -1.15
C GLU A 44 -3.82 -20.65 -0.83
N VAL A 45 -4.71 -21.03 0.09
CA VAL A 45 -4.82 -22.40 0.60
C VAL A 45 -5.71 -23.30 -0.29
N HIS A 46 -6.78 -22.75 -0.88
CA HIS A 46 -7.81 -23.53 -1.56
C HIS A 46 -7.90 -23.27 -3.07
N GLY A 47 -6.93 -22.57 -3.65
CA GLY A 47 -7.03 -22.05 -5.01
C GLY A 47 -7.84 -20.74 -5.06
N GLY A 48 -7.30 -19.73 -5.72
CA GLY A 48 -7.90 -18.39 -5.74
C GLY A 48 -9.19 -18.36 -6.55
N ARG A 49 -10.21 -17.71 -6.01
CA ARG A 49 -11.40 -17.35 -6.76
C ARG A 49 -11.12 -16.11 -7.59
N ARG A 50 -11.46 -16.14 -8.87
CA ARG A 50 -11.24 -15.04 -9.80
C ARG A 50 -11.93 -13.73 -9.36
N GLU A 51 -13.10 -13.87 -8.73
CA GLU A 51 -13.87 -12.77 -8.15
C GLU A 51 -13.10 -12.01 -7.08
N VAL A 52 -12.36 -12.73 -6.23
CA VAL A 52 -11.52 -12.12 -5.17
C VAL A 52 -10.33 -11.37 -5.79
N ALA A 53 -9.74 -11.91 -6.86
CA ALA A 53 -8.67 -11.23 -7.57
C ALA A 53 -9.17 -9.95 -8.28
N VAL A 54 -10.39 -9.96 -8.84
CA VAL A 54 -11.05 -8.77 -9.40
C VAL A 54 -11.28 -7.73 -8.29
N PHE A 55 -11.86 -8.15 -7.16
CA PHE A 55 -12.07 -7.25 -6.02
C PHE A 55 -10.75 -6.61 -5.57
N ALA A 56 -9.69 -7.39 -5.45
CA ALA A 56 -8.38 -6.88 -5.05
C ALA A 56 -7.81 -5.89 -6.08
N LEU A 57 -7.90 -6.19 -7.39
CA LEU A 57 -7.47 -5.28 -8.46
C LEU A 57 -8.25 -3.97 -8.45
N VAL A 58 -9.58 -4.03 -8.34
CA VAL A 58 -10.44 -2.83 -8.29
C VAL A 58 -10.08 -1.98 -7.07
N SER A 59 -9.98 -2.59 -5.90
CA SER A 59 -9.63 -1.89 -4.66
C SER A 59 -8.26 -1.22 -4.75
N LEU A 60 -7.24 -1.91 -5.28
CA LEU A 60 -5.91 -1.34 -5.48
C LEU A 60 -5.90 -0.21 -6.51
N SER A 61 -6.67 -0.34 -7.60
CA SER A 61 -6.80 0.72 -8.60
C SER A 61 -7.44 1.97 -7.99
N LEU A 62 -8.47 1.81 -7.17
CA LEU A 62 -9.09 2.93 -6.44
C LEU A 62 -8.10 3.62 -5.49
N VAL A 63 -7.29 2.85 -4.76
CA VAL A 63 -6.24 3.41 -3.91
C VAL A 63 -5.22 4.19 -4.73
N LEU A 64 -4.77 3.67 -5.87
CA LEU A 64 -3.82 4.37 -6.75
C LEU A 64 -4.41 5.67 -7.32
N ILE A 65 -5.67 5.64 -7.75
CA ILE A 65 -6.38 6.84 -8.24
C ILE A 65 -6.48 7.87 -7.11
N ALA A 66 -6.88 7.47 -5.92
CA ALA A 66 -6.99 8.37 -4.79
C ALA A 66 -5.63 8.98 -4.39
N LEU A 67 -4.54 8.18 -4.38
CA LEU A 67 -3.18 8.69 -4.16
C LEU A 67 -2.75 9.68 -5.24
N ALA A 68 -3.07 9.41 -6.50
CA ALA A 68 -2.77 10.32 -7.60
C ALA A 68 -3.53 11.65 -7.43
N LEU A 69 -4.82 11.60 -7.09
CA LEU A 69 -5.62 12.80 -6.84
C LEU A 69 -5.09 13.61 -5.65
N VAL A 70 -4.70 12.95 -4.55
CA VAL A 70 -4.07 13.61 -3.40
C VAL A 70 -2.75 14.28 -3.82
N SER A 71 -1.91 13.58 -4.59
CA SER A 71 -0.62 14.13 -5.07
C SER A 71 -0.82 15.33 -5.99
N LEU A 72 -1.82 15.28 -6.88
CA LEU A 72 -2.17 16.39 -7.77
C LEU A 72 -2.74 17.57 -6.97
N GLY A 73 -3.61 17.32 -6.01
CA GLY A 73 -4.20 18.37 -5.16
C GLY A 73 -3.16 19.14 -4.34
N HIS A 74 -2.05 18.48 -3.97
CA HIS A 74 -0.92 19.09 -3.27
C HIS A 74 0.22 19.52 -4.22
N MET A 75 0.02 19.42 -5.54
CA MET A 75 1.04 19.68 -6.57
C MET A 75 2.38 18.96 -6.29
N SER A 76 2.30 17.76 -5.70
CA SER A 76 3.47 16.98 -5.31
C SER A 76 3.89 16.01 -6.43
N TRP A 77 4.87 16.41 -7.22
CA TRP A 77 5.46 15.53 -8.24
C TRP A 77 6.09 14.26 -7.63
N ALA A 78 6.67 14.38 -6.43
CA ALA A 78 7.26 13.25 -5.71
C ALA A 78 6.18 12.24 -5.27
N GLY A 79 5.02 12.71 -4.82
CA GLY A 79 3.87 11.86 -4.50
C GLY A 79 3.36 11.12 -5.74
N ALA A 80 3.26 11.81 -6.87
CA ALA A 80 2.88 11.21 -8.15
C ALA A 80 3.89 10.15 -8.61
N ALA A 81 5.19 10.43 -8.48
CA ALA A 81 6.24 9.48 -8.83
C ALA A 81 6.18 8.20 -7.96
N TRP A 82 6.03 8.33 -6.64
CA TRP A 82 5.88 7.18 -5.74
C TRP A 82 4.60 6.38 -6.04
N THR A 83 3.50 7.06 -6.36
CA THR A 83 2.24 6.41 -6.77
C THR A 83 2.43 5.61 -8.07
N ALA A 84 3.15 6.17 -9.06
CA ALA A 84 3.46 5.48 -10.30
C ALA A 84 4.34 4.23 -10.06
N VAL A 85 5.36 4.34 -9.22
CA VAL A 85 6.23 3.20 -8.84
C VAL A 85 5.42 2.12 -8.10
N LEU A 86 4.53 2.52 -7.20
CA LEU A 86 3.62 1.61 -6.51
C LEU A 86 2.75 0.85 -7.52
N GLY A 87 2.08 1.57 -8.43
CA GLY A 87 1.22 0.97 -9.46
C GLY A 87 1.99 0.02 -10.38
N TRP A 88 3.14 0.45 -10.88
CA TRP A 88 4.03 -0.37 -11.70
C TRP A 88 4.40 -1.70 -11.02
N ARG A 89 4.62 -1.67 -9.73
CA ARG A 89 5.03 -2.84 -8.96
C ARG A 89 3.87 -3.79 -8.64
N ILE A 90 2.71 -3.27 -8.21
CA ILE A 90 1.62 -4.10 -7.71
C ILE A 90 0.66 -4.58 -8.80
N LEU A 91 0.33 -3.73 -9.80
CA LEU A 91 -0.66 -4.09 -10.80
C LEU A 91 -0.30 -5.35 -11.61
N PRO A 92 0.94 -5.53 -12.11
CA PRO A 92 1.30 -6.73 -12.85
C PRO A 92 1.20 -8.00 -12.00
N ALA A 93 1.58 -7.94 -10.71
CA ALA A 93 1.52 -9.09 -9.81
C ALA A 93 0.07 -9.52 -9.53
N PHE A 94 -0.82 -8.56 -9.28
CA PHE A 94 -2.24 -8.84 -9.04
C PHE A 94 -2.97 -9.24 -10.33
N TRP A 95 -2.57 -8.68 -11.47
CA TRP A 95 -3.06 -9.09 -12.78
C TRP A 95 -2.68 -10.54 -13.12
N ALA A 96 -1.45 -10.95 -12.79
CA ALA A 96 -1.02 -12.34 -12.95
C ALA A 96 -1.85 -13.29 -12.08
N ALA A 97 -2.15 -12.92 -10.82
CA ALA A 97 -3.02 -13.68 -9.93
C ALA A 97 -4.46 -13.76 -10.44
N TYR A 98 -4.96 -12.73 -11.12
CA TYR A 98 -6.27 -12.76 -11.79
C TYR A 98 -6.28 -13.70 -12.99
N ARG A 99 -5.23 -13.65 -13.84
CA ARG A 99 -5.14 -14.51 -15.04
C ARG A 99 -4.96 -15.98 -14.70
N SER A 100 -4.14 -16.26 -13.71
CA SER A 100 -3.81 -17.62 -13.27
C SER A 100 -3.89 -17.68 -11.74
N PRO A 101 -5.05 -18.03 -11.16
CA PRO A 101 -5.26 -18.07 -9.72
C PRO A 101 -4.60 -19.29 -9.06
N ALA A 102 -3.36 -19.59 -9.46
CA ALA A 102 -2.54 -20.64 -8.85
C ALA A 102 -1.94 -20.13 -7.52
N ALA A 103 -1.71 -21.04 -6.57
CA ALA A 103 -1.16 -20.70 -5.25
C ALA A 103 0.16 -19.92 -5.34
N GLY A 104 1.02 -20.25 -6.31
CA GLY A 104 2.30 -19.54 -6.52
C GLY A 104 2.14 -18.09 -6.95
N THR A 105 1.21 -17.78 -7.89
CA THR A 105 0.94 -16.44 -8.38
C THR A 105 0.28 -15.59 -7.30
N ILE A 106 -0.63 -16.18 -6.53
CA ILE A 106 -1.29 -15.53 -5.40
C ILE A 106 -0.26 -15.17 -4.32
N ARG A 107 0.61 -16.11 -3.93
CA ARG A 107 1.69 -15.88 -2.97
C ARG A 107 2.64 -14.77 -3.42
N HIS A 108 3.00 -14.75 -4.70
CA HIS A 108 3.83 -13.68 -5.27
C HIS A 108 3.13 -12.32 -5.19
N ALA A 109 1.84 -12.23 -5.54
CA ALA A 109 1.06 -11.01 -5.46
C ALA A 109 0.94 -10.49 -4.01
N ILE A 110 0.66 -11.38 -3.05
CA ILE A 110 0.59 -11.03 -1.62
C ILE A 110 1.94 -10.49 -1.14
N LYS A 111 3.04 -11.20 -1.41
CA LYS A 111 4.39 -10.78 -1.02
C LYS A 111 4.73 -9.41 -1.62
N THR A 112 4.43 -9.21 -2.90
CA THR A 112 4.63 -7.93 -3.57
C THR A 112 3.77 -6.84 -2.93
N GLY A 113 2.50 -7.11 -2.64
CA GLY A 113 1.59 -6.18 -1.98
C GLY A 113 2.10 -5.76 -0.60
N VAL A 114 2.49 -6.71 0.25
CA VAL A 114 3.02 -6.42 1.60
C VAL A 114 4.28 -5.57 1.53
N LEU A 115 5.24 -5.94 0.67
CA LEU A 115 6.50 -5.18 0.52
C LEU A 115 6.28 -3.78 -0.08
N SER A 116 5.22 -3.59 -0.85
CA SER A 116 4.91 -2.30 -1.47
C SER A 116 4.16 -1.33 -0.55
N LEU A 117 3.79 -1.74 0.67
CA LEU A 117 3.21 -0.85 1.68
C LEU A 117 4.10 0.37 1.98
N ALA A 118 5.42 0.17 1.99
CA ALA A 118 6.37 1.25 2.17
C ALA A 118 6.29 2.32 1.06
N LEU A 119 5.95 1.91 -0.17
CA LEU A 119 5.75 2.84 -1.28
C LEU A 119 4.47 3.66 -1.10
N LEU A 120 3.41 3.05 -0.56
CA LEU A 120 2.17 3.75 -0.21
C LEU A 120 2.42 4.81 0.87
N ASP A 121 3.14 4.44 1.94
CA ASP A 121 3.51 5.37 3.01
C ASP A 121 4.43 6.49 2.47
N ALA A 122 5.37 6.17 1.58
CA ALA A 122 6.22 7.16 0.92
C ALA A 122 5.43 8.11 0.02
N ALA A 123 4.43 7.61 -0.72
CA ALA A 123 3.58 8.44 -1.57
C ALA A 123 2.76 9.44 -0.74
N LEU A 124 2.16 8.99 0.37
CA LEU A 124 1.47 9.87 1.30
C LEU A 124 2.42 10.87 1.95
N GLY A 125 3.58 10.42 2.43
CA GLY A 125 4.61 11.29 3.00
C GLY A 125 5.10 12.35 2.02
N ALA A 126 5.26 11.99 0.74
CA ALA A 126 5.66 12.93 -0.31
C ALA A 126 4.59 13.98 -0.59
N ALA A 127 3.30 13.60 -0.55
CA ALA A 127 2.20 14.51 -0.82
C ALA A 127 2.07 15.59 0.26
N TYR A 128 2.29 15.25 1.54
CA TYR A 128 2.05 16.14 2.67
C TYR A 128 3.32 16.77 3.26
N ALA A 129 4.43 16.02 3.30
CA ALA A 129 5.66 16.43 3.96
C ALA A 129 6.83 16.66 2.98
N GLY A 130 6.64 16.36 1.70
CA GLY A 130 7.62 16.59 0.65
C GLY A 130 8.57 15.42 0.39
N ALA A 131 9.40 15.59 -0.65
CA ALA A 131 10.24 14.54 -1.20
C ALA A 131 11.27 13.97 -0.21
N LEU A 132 11.86 14.83 0.64
CA LEU A 132 12.88 14.41 1.61
C LEU A 132 12.31 13.40 2.63
N TYR A 133 11.15 13.70 3.19
CA TYR A 133 10.49 12.83 4.16
C TYR A 133 10.09 11.49 3.53
N SER A 134 9.63 11.50 2.29
CA SER A 134 9.30 10.25 1.58
C SER A 134 10.52 9.35 1.37
N LEU A 135 11.69 9.92 1.09
CA LEU A 135 12.93 9.18 1.00
C LEU A 135 13.33 8.57 2.34
N VAL A 136 13.20 9.32 3.44
CA VAL A 136 13.47 8.80 4.79
C VAL A 136 12.55 7.63 5.12
N ILE A 137 11.24 7.75 4.85
CA ILE A 137 10.28 6.66 5.05
C ILE A 137 10.71 5.42 4.24
N PHE A 138 11.04 5.60 2.97
CA PHE A 138 11.40 4.49 2.09
C PHE A 138 12.73 3.82 2.52
N VAL A 139 13.77 4.60 2.84
CA VAL A 139 15.06 4.08 3.33
C VAL A 139 14.87 3.32 4.64
N THR A 140 14.12 3.88 5.59
CA THR A 140 13.80 3.21 6.86
C THR A 140 13.12 1.86 6.63
N ALA A 141 12.16 1.79 5.71
CA ALA A 141 11.50 0.54 5.34
C ALA A 141 12.46 -0.48 4.70
N LEU A 142 13.39 -0.02 3.85
CA LEU A 142 14.41 -0.90 3.27
C LEU A 142 15.37 -1.45 4.34
N VAL A 143 15.82 -0.61 5.26
CA VAL A 143 16.68 -1.02 6.39
C VAL A 143 15.95 -2.03 7.27
N ALA A 144 14.72 -1.72 7.67
CA ALA A 144 13.90 -2.64 8.45
C ALA A 144 13.70 -3.99 7.76
N GLY A 145 13.44 -3.97 6.44
CA GLY A 145 13.30 -5.20 5.65
C GLY A 145 14.59 -6.03 5.54
N ARG A 146 15.75 -5.38 5.57
CA ARG A 146 17.05 -6.09 5.61
C ARG A 146 17.35 -6.64 7.01
N LEU A 147 17.10 -5.86 8.05
CA LEU A 147 17.27 -6.29 9.43
C LEU A 147 16.37 -7.50 9.77
N ALA A 148 15.13 -7.49 9.30
CA ALA A 148 14.21 -8.62 9.49
C ALA A 148 14.72 -9.94 8.89
N ARG A 149 15.59 -9.89 7.88
CA ARG A 149 16.23 -11.09 7.31
C ARG A 149 17.40 -11.60 8.15
N LEU A 150 18.04 -10.72 8.93
CA LEU A 150 19.16 -11.07 9.81
C LEU A 150 18.68 -11.70 11.13
N PHE A 151 17.45 -11.43 11.52
CA PHE A 151 16.81 -11.99 12.72
C PHE A 151 15.61 -12.86 12.30
N PRO A 152 15.84 -14.09 11.81
CA PRO A 152 14.74 -15.00 11.53
C PRO A 152 14.01 -15.30 12.83
N VAL A 153 12.77 -14.86 12.92
CA VAL A 153 11.89 -15.25 14.04
C VAL A 153 11.54 -16.71 13.79
N THR A 154 12.10 -17.59 14.60
CA THR A 154 11.76 -19.03 14.69
C THR A 154 10.38 -19.21 15.29
#